data_0efe98198825d7d05ccc8e88e19c7be3
#
_entry.id   0efe98198825d7d05ccc8e88e19c7be3
#
_cell.length_a   1.000
_cell.length_b   1.000
_cell.length_c   1.000
_cell.angle_alpha   90.00
_cell.angle_beta   90.00
_cell.angle_gamma   90.00
#
_symmetry.space_group_name_H-M   'P 1'
#
loop_
_entity.id
_entity.type
_entity.pdbx_description
1 polymer ?
#
loop_
_entity_poly.entity_id
_entity_poly.type
_entity_poly.pdbx_seq_one_letter_code
_entity_poly.pdbx_strand_id
1 'polypeptide(L)'
;MKKFTTVLITLLIALSLLQVTAFADNETGAATDPVPAEATGSQEAEVPAAPPVSVAVKGAGLCVSWQKTADTRSYQVYRSYKKNRGYKRVKKNIKGCSYTDKKVKSGKRAYYKVFACKTNGRKILLSGPVSGIIYRVFIETGHGLGDDGRPDSGCTWNGYREDKLMIPICKSATNYLRARGVYVYTDAFSDNNRNLNVTIKKLKKLNASVFLNVHCDYRYAPSGTMPLYRYSNQKRLARCLNNGVHEYVQMPDRGLTKRTDLKTLNKTRRYCTACLFETGCIEKDNLLLRTEYDAYGKGLAKGVCDYLGIRW
;
A
#
# COMPACT_ATOMS: atom_id res chain seq x y z
N MET A 1 -25.63 -48.77 -10.75
CA MET A 1 -24.55 -48.61 -11.74
C MET A 1 -24.88 -47.37 -12.59
N LYS A 2 -24.27 -46.24 -12.33
CA LYS A 2 -24.28 -45.05 -13.22
C LYS A 2 -22.85 -44.58 -13.41
N LYS A 3 -22.45 -44.57 -14.67
CA LYS A 3 -21.07 -44.29 -15.13
C LYS A 3 -20.76 -42.81 -15.01
N PHE A 4 -19.63 -42.46 -14.38
CA PHE A 4 -19.04 -41.14 -14.40
C PHE A 4 -18.25 -40.99 -15.70
N THR A 5 -18.55 -39.95 -16.48
CA THR A 5 -17.80 -39.57 -17.66
C THR A 5 -16.92 -38.38 -17.28
N THR A 6 -15.61 -38.63 -17.28
CA THR A 6 -14.58 -37.60 -17.06
C THR A 6 -14.37 -36.88 -18.39
N VAL A 7 -14.59 -35.57 -18.41
CA VAL A 7 -14.23 -34.71 -19.56
C VAL A 7 -12.89 -34.06 -19.27
N LEU A 8 -11.89 -34.46 -20.08
CA LEU A 8 -10.54 -33.90 -20.08
C LEU A 8 -10.53 -32.70 -21.04
N ILE A 9 -10.35 -31.48 -20.52
CA ILE A 9 -10.19 -30.28 -21.34
C ILE A 9 -8.68 -30.02 -21.51
N THR A 10 -8.18 -30.27 -22.73
CA THR A 10 -6.81 -29.98 -23.14
C THR A 10 -6.74 -28.54 -23.64
N LEU A 11 -5.96 -27.70 -22.97
CA LEU A 11 -5.72 -26.30 -23.37
C LEU A 11 -4.55 -26.27 -24.35
N LEU A 12 -4.83 -25.99 -25.63
CA LEU A 12 -3.83 -25.74 -26.69
C LEU A 12 -3.44 -24.25 -26.64
N ILE A 13 -2.17 -23.98 -26.33
CA ILE A 13 -1.57 -22.66 -26.47
C ILE A 13 -1.00 -22.58 -27.88
N ALA A 14 -1.58 -21.72 -28.71
CA ALA A 14 -1.05 -21.41 -30.04
C ALA A 14 -0.03 -20.25 -29.93
N LEU A 15 1.23 -20.56 -30.22
CA LEU A 15 2.31 -19.59 -30.37
C LEU A 15 2.33 -19.09 -31.83
N SER A 16 1.94 -17.84 -32.07
CA SER A 16 2.07 -17.21 -33.39
C SER A 16 3.44 -16.55 -33.56
N LEU A 17 4.31 -17.17 -34.36
CA LEU A 17 5.53 -16.57 -34.88
C LEU A 17 5.18 -15.67 -36.06
N LEU A 18 5.46 -14.38 -35.96
CA LEU A 18 5.46 -13.47 -37.09
C LEU A 18 6.83 -13.57 -37.80
N GLN A 19 6.85 -14.12 -39.02
CA GLN A 19 7.99 -14.04 -39.92
C GLN A 19 7.87 -12.75 -40.74
N VAL A 20 8.89 -11.91 -40.68
CA VAL A 20 9.07 -10.77 -41.59
C VAL A 20 9.93 -11.27 -42.76
N THR A 21 9.36 -11.31 -43.94
CA THR A 21 10.08 -11.56 -45.20
C THR A 21 10.64 -10.25 -45.75
N ALA A 22 11.96 -10.18 -45.90
CA ALA A 22 12.63 -9.11 -46.59
C ALA A 22 12.60 -9.41 -48.10
N PHE A 23 12.16 -8.45 -48.92
CA PHE A 23 12.32 -8.46 -50.36
C PHE A 23 13.68 -7.85 -50.72
N ALA A 24 14.45 -8.58 -51.50
CA ALA A 24 15.68 -8.11 -52.15
C ALA A 24 15.34 -7.69 -53.56
N ASP A 25 15.60 -6.45 -53.91
CA ASP A 25 15.68 -6.03 -55.32
C ASP A 25 17.14 -5.84 -55.70
N ASN A 26 17.46 -6.49 -56.78
CA ASN A 26 18.76 -6.51 -57.45
C ASN A 26 18.76 -5.44 -58.53
N GLU A 27 19.70 -4.48 -58.51
CA GLU A 27 20.11 -3.82 -59.78
C GLU A 27 21.63 -3.59 -59.82
N THR A 28 22.17 -3.90 -60.97
CA THR A 28 23.55 -3.93 -61.36
C THR A 28 24.05 -2.55 -61.75
N GLY A 29 25.34 -2.27 -61.54
CA GLY A 29 26.01 -1.35 -62.38
C GLY A 29 27.18 -0.52 -61.84
N ALA A 30 28.38 -0.87 -62.32
CA ALA A 30 29.54 -0.04 -62.54
C ALA A 30 30.49 0.32 -61.37
N ALA A 31 31.69 -0.21 -61.53
CA ALA A 31 32.92 0.03 -60.81
C ALA A 31 33.48 1.44 -61.07
N THR A 32 33.93 2.10 -59.97
CA THR A 32 34.98 3.13 -60.03
C THR A 32 35.87 2.97 -58.79
N ASP A 33 37.17 3.09 -59.01
CA ASP A 33 38.26 2.84 -58.05
C ASP A 33 38.27 3.71 -56.81
N PRO A 34 38.91 3.26 -55.67
CA PRO A 34 38.80 3.89 -54.41
C PRO A 34 39.82 5.02 -54.20
N VAL A 35 39.32 6.15 -53.72
CA VAL A 35 40.12 7.20 -53.11
C VAL A 35 40.27 6.87 -51.62
N PRO A 36 41.49 6.93 -51.01
CA PRO A 36 41.65 6.66 -49.59
C PRO A 36 41.09 7.83 -48.78
N ALA A 37 40.02 7.54 -48.01
CA ALA A 37 39.49 8.46 -47.03
C ALA A 37 40.32 8.36 -45.74
N GLU A 38 40.85 9.49 -45.32
CA GLU A 38 41.49 9.68 -44.03
C GLU A 38 40.53 9.32 -42.84
N ALA A 39 41.01 8.44 -41.99
CA ALA A 39 40.32 8.08 -40.78
C ALA A 39 40.48 9.17 -39.71
N THR A 40 39.54 10.09 -39.61
CA THR A 40 39.36 10.92 -38.41
C THR A 40 38.17 10.35 -37.63
N GLY A 41 38.40 9.22 -37.01
CA GLY A 41 37.50 8.66 -36.00
C GLY A 41 37.75 9.32 -34.66
N SER A 42 37.13 10.46 -34.40
CA SER A 42 36.95 10.93 -33.03
C SER A 42 35.90 10.02 -32.38
N GLN A 43 36.36 9.00 -31.66
CA GLN A 43 35.52 8.28 -30.69
C GLN A 43 35.05 9.29 -29.66
N GLU A 44 33.82 9.79 -29.80
CA GLU A 44 33.10 10.37 -28.64
C GLU A 44 33.06 9.29 -27.58
N ALA A 45 33.83 9.52 -26.49
CA ALA A 45 33.81 8.66 -25.32
C ALA A 45 32.35 8.64 -24.79
N GLU A 46 31.69 7.50 -24.95
CA GLU A 46 30.36 7.26 -24.38
C GLU A 46 30.39 7.65 -22.89
N VAL A 47 29.70 8.75 -22.55
CA VAL A 47 29.55 9.17 -21.15
C VAL A 47 28.78 8.05 -20.45
N PRO A 48 29.39 7.33 -19.48
CA PRO A 48 28.72 6.21 -18.84
C PRO A 48 27.37 6.65 -18.29
N ALA A 49 26.29 5.96 -18.69
CA ALA A 49 24.95 6.24 -18.21
C ALA A 49 24.95 6.30 -16.67
N ALA A 50 24.42 7.39 -16.12
CA ALA A 50 24.37 7.57 -14.67
C ALA A 50 23.69 6.37 -14.01
N PRO A 51 24.28 5.76 -12.96
CA PRO A 51 23.75 4.55 -12.36
C PRO A 51 22.31 4.74 -11.88
N PRO A 52 21.40 3.78 -12.16
CA PRO A 52 19.99 3.93 -11.90
C PRO A 52 19.73 4.13 -10.39
N VAL A 53 18.99 5.19 -10.05
CA VAL A 53 18.46 5.41 -8.71
C VAL A 53 17.01 4.93 -8.70
N SER A 54 16.62 4.16 -7.71
CA SER A 54 15.26 3.61 -7.57
C SER A 54 14.63 3.96 -6.23
N VAL A 55 13.30 3.89 -6.16
CA VAL A 55 12.53 4.09 -4.93
C VAL A 55 11.49 2.99 -4.81
N ALA A 56 11.49 2.30 -3.67
CA ALA A 56 10.51 1.25 -3.33
C ALA A 56 10.00 1.41 -1.89
N VAL A 57 8.83 0.87 -1.61
CA VAL A 57 8.33 0.76 -0.22
C VAL A 57 9.13 -0.31 0.51
N LYS A 58 9.69 0.03 1.68
CA LYS A 58 10.40 -0.91 2.56
C LYS A 58 10.01 -0.65 4.01
N GLY A 59 9.24 -1.58 4.58
CA GLY A 59 8.65 -1.39 5.90
C GLY A 59 7.83 -0.10 5.94
N ALA A 60 7.94 0.67 7.01
CA ALA A 60 7.22 1.93 7.18
C ALA A 60 7.84 3.12 6.45
N GLY A 61 8.70 2.93 5.44
CA GLY A 61 9.43 4.00 4.75
C GLY A 61 9.54 3.81 3.24
N LEU A 62 10.13 4.80 2.58
CA LEU A 62 10.58 4.70 1.20
C LEU A 62 12.08 4.45 1.17
N CYS A 63 12.50 3.34 0.60
CA CYS A 63 13.88 3.00 0.37
C CYS A 63 14.32 3.58 -0.96
N VAL A 64 15.29 4.47 -0.93
CA VAL A 64 16.01 4.98 -2.10
C VAL A 64 17.29 4.17 -2.22
N SER A 65 17.54 3.56 -3.38
CA SER A 65 18.72 2.75 -3.65
C SER A 65 19.39 3.17 -4.96
N TRP A 66 20.72 2.97 -5.03
CA TRP A 66 21.54 3.37 -6.16
C TRP A 66 22.74 2.42 -6.29
N GLN A 67 23.42 2.47 -7.42
CA GLN A 67 24.66 1.73 -7.63
C GLN A 67 25.86 2.49 -7.04
N LYS A 68 26.86 1.74 -6.57
CA LYS A 68 28.12 2.30 -6.08
C LYS A 68 28.85 3.00 -7.24
N THR A 69 29.39 4.19 -6.97
CA THR A 69 30.22 4.93 -7.95
C THR A 69 31.66 5.01 -7.47
N ALA A 70 32.61 4.99 -8.44
CA ALA A 70 34.04 5.09 -8.15
C ALA A 70 34.38 6.37 -7.39
N ASP A 71 35.48 6.40 -6.65
CA ASP A 71 36.02 7.54 -5.93
C ASP A 71 35.02 8.28 -5.04
N THR A 72 34.07 7.57 -4.49
CA THR A 72 33.01 8.13 -3.67
C THR A 72 33.25 7.85 -2.19
N ARG A 73 33.44 8.94 -1.42
CA ARG A 73 33.61 8.88 0.03
C ARG A 73 32.30 8.61 0.77
N SER A 74 31.18 9.18 0.28
CA SER A 74 29.86 9.02 0.88
C SER A 74 28.76 9.53 -0.07
N TYR A 75 27.49 9.27 0.29
CA TYR A 75 26.33 9.78 -0.42
C TYR A 75 25.47 10.69 0.45
N GLN A 76 24.69 11.55 -0.21
CA GLN A 76 23.70 12.41 0.42
C GLN A 76 22.36 12.22 -0.29
N VAL A 77 21.26 12.13 0.48
CA VAL A 77 19.90 12.03 -0.05
C VAL A 77 19.12 13.29 0.29
N TYR A 78 18.48 13.85 -0.72
CA TYR A 78 17.60 15.00 -0.61
C TYR A 78 16.19 14.58 -0.96
N ARG A 79 15.20 15.16 -0.27
CA ARG A 79 13.78 14.93 -0.51
C ARG A 79 13.05 16.24 -0.75
N SER A 80 12.05 16.19 -1.66
CA SER A 80 11.03 17.21 -1.84
C SER A 80 9.65 16.58 -2.01
N TYR A 81 8.59 17.36 -1.81
CA TYR A 81 7.23 17.02 -2.21
C TYR A 81 6.79 17.77 -3.49
N LYS A 82 7.72 18.44 -4.15
CA LYS A 82 7.59 19.10 -5.47
C LYS A 82 8.69 18.57 -6.38
N LYS A 83 8.35 18.17 -7.62
CA LYS A 83 9.28 17.50 -8.55
C LYS A 83 10.57 18.31 -8.79
N ASN A 84 10.44 19.62 -9.04
CA ASN A 84 11.55 20.43 -9.56
C ASN A 84 12.18 21.39 -8.55
N ARG A 85 11.63 21.52 -7.32
CA ARG A 85 12.08 22.51 -6.32
C ARG A 85 11.90 22.06 -4.88
N GLY A 86 12.49 22.82 -3.93
CA GLY A 86 12.28 22.62 -2.50
C GLY A 86 12.94 21.38 -1.91
N TYR A 87 14.04 20.90 -2.50
CA TYR A 87 14.79 19.76 -1.99
C TYR A 87 15.53 20.11 -0.71
N LYS A 88 15.27 19.35 0.36
CA LYS A 88 15.98 19.44 1.63
C LYS A 88 16.75 18.14 1.87
N ARG A 89 17.99 18.25 2.37
CA ARG A 89 18.82 17.10 2.70
C ARG A 89 18.20 16.33 3.86
N VAL A 90 17.88 15.05 3.64
CA VAL A 90 17.28 14.16 4.66
C VAL A 90 18.29 13.21 5.28
N LYS A 91 19.41 12.94 4.58
CA LYS A 91 20.52 12.13 5.10
C LYS A 91 21.86 12.56 4.49
N LYS A 92 22.93 12.52 5.28
CA LYS A 92 24.33 12.75 4.87
C LYS A 92 25.21 11.58 5.33
N ASN A 93 26.43 11.52 4.78
CA ASN A 93 27.48 10.55 5.16
C ASN A 93 27.05 9.08 5.05
N ILE A 94 26.24 8.74 4.03
CA ILE A 94 25.83 7.36 3.76
C ILE A 94 27.02 6.64 3.12
N LYS A 95 27.46 5.51 3.69
CA LYS A 95 28.55 4.69 3.15
C LYS A 95 28.06 3.57 2.22
N GLY A 96 26.85 3.09 2.44
CA GLY A 96 26.20 2.11 1.58
C GLY A 96 25.44 2.74 0.41
N CYS A 97 24.76 1.92 -0.37
CA CYS A 97 24.05 2.31 -1.59
C CYS A 97 22.53 2.39 -1.41
N SER A 98 22.05 2.59 -0.19
CA SER A 98 20.62 2.77 0.08
C SER A 98 20.36 3.61 1.33
N TYR A 99 19.16 4.20 1.38
CA TYR A 99 18.64 4.90 2.53
C TYR A 99 17.12 4.74 2.61
N THR A 100 16.61 4.29 3.77
CA THR A 100 15.16 4.21 4.00
C THR A 100 14.67 5.44 4.76
N ASP A 101 13.86 6.25 4.08
CA ASP A 101 13.24 7.44 4.66
C ASP A 101 11.94 7.08 5.38
N LYS A 102 12.01 6.89 6.70
CA LYS A 102 10.85 6.64 7.56
C LYS A 102 10.07 7.90 7.92
N LYS A 103 10.62 9.10 7.63
CA LYS A 103 9.98 10.41 7.95
C LYS A 103 9.19 10.98 6.77
N VAL A 104 9.06 10.25 5.67
CA VAL A 104 8.22 10.66 4.55
C VAL A 104 6.74 10.72 4.95
N LYS A 105 6.00 11.70 4.44
CA LYS A 105 4.55 11.83 4.71
C LYS A 105 3.77 10.73 4.01
N SER A 106 2.88 10.07 4.72
CA SER A 106 1.96 9.08 4.15
C SER A 106 1.00 9.73 3.15
N GLY A 107 0.71 9.03 2.04
CA GLY A 107 -0.20 9.50 1.00
C GLY A 107 0.31 10.68 0.16
N LYS A 108 1.57 11.11 0.35
CA LYS A 108 2.17 12.19 -0.43
C LYS A 108 3.32 11.67 -1.28
N ARG A 109 3.30 11.99 -2.59
CA ARG A 109 4.43 11.67 -3.48
C ARG A 109 5.67 12.43 -3.01
N ALA A 110 6.73 11.69 -2.72
CA ALA A 110 8.04 12.24 -2.38
C ALA A 110 9.00 12.04 -3.56
N TYR A 111 9.78 13.06 -3.84
CA TYR A 111 10.82 13.07 -4.87
C TYR A 111 12.17 13.09 -4.21
N TYR A 112 13.11 12.28 -4.72
CA TYR A 112 14.43 12.14 -4.17
C TYR A 112 15.51 12.47 -5.21
N LYS A 113 16.59 13.06 -4.74
CA LYS A 113 17.85 13.24 -5.46
C LYS A 113 18.98 12.65 -4.62
N VAL A 114 19.88 11.90 -5.25
CA VAL A 114 21.05 11.31 -4.60
C VAL A 114 22.31 11.95 -5.17
N PHE A 115 23.20 12.39 -4.28
CA PHE A 115 24.48 12.95 -4.64
C PHE A 115 25.61 12.05 -4.13
N ALA A 116 26.56 11.74 -5.00
CA ALA A 116 27.85 11.18 -4.61
C ALA A 116 28.77 12.31 -4.17
N CYS A 117 29.37 12.18 -2.99
CA CYS A 117 30.43 13.06 -2.49
C CYS A 117 31.79 12.39 -2.76
N LYS A 118 32.48 12.87 -3.75
CA LYS A 118 33.76 12.33 -4.21
C LYS A 118 34.89 12.60 -3.18
N THR A 119 35.96 11.82 -3.28
CA THR A 119 37.17 11.99 -2.45
C THR A 119 37.81 13.37 -2.62
N ASN A 120 37.76 13.93 -3.82
CA ASN A 120 38.26 15.28 -4.15
C ASN A 120 37.32 16.44 -3.72
N GLY A 121 36.26 16.15 -2.93
CA GLY A 121 35.31 17.15 -2.44
C GLY A 121 34.16 17.51 -3.36
N ARG A 122 34.17 17.09 -4.65
CA ARG A 122 33.08 17.36 -5.61
C ARG A 122 31.83 16.60 -5.22
N LYS A 123 30.66 17.18 -5.57
CA LYS A 123 29.35 16.52 -5.47
C LYS A 123 28.79 16.29 -6.86
N ILE A 124 28.41 15.05 -7.15
CA ILE A 124 27.83 14.64 -8.44
C ILE A 124 26.41 14.13 -8.19
N LEU A 125 25.43 14.67 -8.93
CA LEU A 125 24.07 14.17 -8.93
C LEU A 125 24.03 12.85 -9.72
N LEU A 126 23.51 11.77 -9.09
CA LEU A 126 23.50 10.43 -9.73
C LEU A 126 22.39 10.27 -10.77
N SER A 127 21.24 10.92 -10.56
CA SER A 127 20.14 10.87 -11.52
C SER A 127 19.19 12.05 -11.33
N GLY A 128 18.30 12.26 -12.29
CA GLY A 128 17.11 13.10 -12.12
C GLY A 128 16.26 12.65 -10.93
N PRO A 129 15.22 13.42 -10.55
CA PRO A 129 14.42 13.10 -9.38
C PRO A 129 13.60 11.81 -9.59
N VAL A 130 13.87 10.81 -8.75
CA VAL A 130 13.04 9.61 -8.63
C VAL A 130 11.95 9.81 -7.58
N SER A 131 10.82 9.11 -7.67
CA SER A 131 9.71 9.36 -6.75
C SER A 131 9.00 8.10 -6.30
N GLY A 132 8.36 8.19 -5.12
CA GLY A 132 7.52 7.14 -4.58
C GLY A 132 6.42 7.72 -3.69
N ILE A 133 5.42 6.88 -3.40
CA ILE A 133 4.39 7.14 -2.41
C ILE A 133 4.39 5.97 -1.44
N ILE A 134 4.21 6.25 -0.16
CA ILE A 134 3.90 5.24 0.84
C ILE A 134 2.54 5.56 1.45
N TYR A 135 1.69 4.56 1.57
CA TYR A 135 0.48 4.64 2.37
C TYR A 135 0.69 3.84 3.66
N ARG A 136 0.29 4.41 4.79
CA ARG A 136 0.30 3.74 6.09
C ARG A 136 -1.12 3.69 6.60
N VAL A 137 -1.58 2.48 6.87
CA VAL A 137 -2.92 2.19 7.39
C VAL A 137 -2.77 1.57 8.77
N PHE A 138 -3.63 1.93 9.68
CA PHE A 138 -3.81 1.22 10.94
C PHE A 138 -5.17 0.53 10.90
N ILE A 139 -5.17 -0.79 11.05
CA ILE A 139 -6.36 -1.59 11.25
C ILE A 139 -6.34 -2.07 12.70
N GLU A 140 -7.36 -1.75 13.46
CA GLU A 140 -7.53 -2.14 14.84
C GLU A 140 -8.78 -3.00 14.98
N THR A 141 -8.64 -4.11 15.69
CA THR A 141 -9.80 -4.89 16.15
C THR A 141 -10.54 -4.11 17.23
N GLY A 142 -11.86 -4.12 17.18
CA GLY A 142 -12.68 -3.55 18.25
C GLY A 142 -12.45 -4.28 19.57
N HIS A 143 -12.56 -3.55 20.69
CA HIS A 143 -12.47 -4.09 22.03
C HIS A 143 -11.15 -4.76 22.40
N GLY A 144 -11.17 -5.79 23.26
CA GLY A 144 -10.02 -6.52 23.76
C GLY A 144 -9.47 -5.95 25.06
N LEU A 145 -9.24 -4.63 25.14
CA LEU A 145 -8.79 -3.95 26.37
C LEU A 145 -9.50 -2.61 26.52
N GLY A 146 -10.17 -2.44 27.64
CA GLY A 146 -10.85 -1.19 28.00
C GLY A 146 -9.89 -0.05 28.36
N ASP A 147 -10.42 1.17 28.46
CA ASP A 147 -9.67 2.37 28.89
C ASP A 147 -9.10 2.24 30.30
N ASP A 148 -9.70 1.39 31.15
CA ASP A 148 -9.29 1.06 32.53
C ASP A 148 -8.22 -0.06 32.57
N GLY A 149 -7.85 -0.62 31.43
CA GLY A 149 -6.88 -1.72 31.33
C GLY A 149 -7.46 -3.11 31.60
N ARG A 150 -8.76 -3.23 31.81
CA ARG A 150 -9.43 -4.53 31.99
C ARG A 150 -9.80 -5.16 30.65
N PRO A 151 -9.94 -6.50 30.60
CA PRO A 151 -10.45 -7.17 29.41
C PRO A 151 -11.84 -6.65 29.00
N ASP A 152 -11.99 -6.33 27.74
CA ASP A 152 -13.21 -5.85 27.11
C ASP A 152 -13.56 -6.77 25.93
N SER A 153 -14.59 -7.60 26.11
CA SER A 153 -15.03 -8.54 25.05
C SER A 153 -15.82 -7.90 23.93
N GLY A 154 -16.26 -6.64 24.13
CA GLY A 154 -17.31 -6.07 23.27
C GLY A 154 -18.65 -6.80 23.49
N CYS A 155 -19.48 -6.82 22.46
CA CYS A 155 -20.71 -7.59 22.50
C CYS A 155 -20.44 -9.11 22.47
N THR A 156 -21.37 -9.85 23.08
CA THR A 156 -21.27 -11.32 23.15
C THR A 156 -22.61 -11.97 22.78
N TRP A 157 -22.53 -13.16 22.18
CA TRP A 157 -23.69 -13.98 21.87
C TRP A 157 -23.28 -15.45 21.77
N ASN A 158 -23.98 -16.34 22.46
CA ASN A 158 -23.79 -17.79 22.45
C ASN A 158 -22.29 -18.23 22.53
N GLY A 159 -21.56 -17.65 23.47
CA GLY A 159 -20.13 -17.93 23.66
C GLY A 159 -19.17 -17.20 22.68
N TYR A 160 -19.68 -16.61 21.62
CA TYR A 160 -18.89 -15.78 20.71
C TYR A 160 -18.71 -14.37 21.28
N ARG A 161 -17.54 -13.80 21.01
CA ARG A 161 -17.13 -12.49 21.49
C ARG A 161 -16.66 -11.63 20.32
N GLU A 162 -17.05 -10.36 20.30
CA GLU A 162 -16.67 -9.42 19.27
C GLU A 162 -15.16 -9.28 19.14
N ASP A 163 -14.42 -9.10 20.27
CA ASP A 163 -12.97 -8.94 20.27
C ASP A 163 -12.23 -10.11 19.60
N LYS A 164 -12.83 -11.30 19.52
CA LYS A 164 -12.26 -12.48 18.85
C LYS A 164 -12.73 -12.62 17.40
N LEU A 165 -14.00 -12.31 17.13
CA LEU A 165 -14.55 -12.41 15.78
C LEU A 165 -13.90 -11.44 14.79
N MET A 166 -13.49 -10.24 15.26
CA MET A 166 -12.88 -9.23 14.39
C MET A 166 -11.42 -9.52 14.02
N ILE A 167 -10.72 -10.39 14.76
CA ILE A 167 -9.31 -10.72 14.51
C ILE A 167 -9.08 -11.33 13.13
N PRO A 168 -9.77 -12.40 12.69
CA PRO A 168 -9.55 -12.99 11.36
C PRO A 168 -9.87 -12.02 10.22
N ILE A 169 -10.92 -11.19 10.35
CA ILE A 169 -11.28 -10.15 9.38
C ILE A 169 -10.15 -9.13 9.24
N CYS A 170 -9.63 -8.63 10.37
CA CYS A 170 -8.52 -7.66 10.37
C CYS A 170 -7.22 -8.26 9.82
N LYS A 171 -6.93 -9.53 10.11
CA LYS A 171 -5.79 -10.26 9.55
C LYS A 171 -5.88 -10.36 8.03
N SER A 172 -7.03 -10.78 7.52
CA SER A 172 -7.30 -10.89 6.09
C SER A 172 -7.16 -9.52 5.39
N ALA A 173 -7.83 -8.47 5.88
CA ALA A 173 -7.71 -7.12 5.35
C ALA A 173 -6.25 -6.63 5.31
N THR A 174 -5.48 -6.94 6.36
CA THR A 174 -4.06 -6.59 6.45
C THR A 174 -3.24 -7.29 5.37
N ASN A 175 -3.48 -8.57 5.13
CA ASN A 175 -2.76 -9.35 4.13
C ASN A 175 -3.04 -8.82 2.70
N TYR A 176 -4.30 -8.55 2.36
CA TYR A 176 -4.67 -7.98 1.07
C TYR A 176 -4.05 -6.60 0.83
N LEU A 177 -4.03 -5.73 1.83
CA LEU A 177 -3.40 -4.41 1.71
C LEU A 177 -1.88 -4.49 1.58
N ARG A 178 -1.22 -5.37 2.36
CA ARG A 178 0.23 -5.58 2.27
C ARG A 178 0.65 -6.10 0.90
N ALA A 179 -0.12 -6.99 0.31
CA ALA A 179 0.10 -7.48 -1.06
C ALA A 179 0.06 -6.37 -2.11
N ARG A 180 -0.59 -5.24 -1.82
CA ARG A 180 -0.66 -4.03 -2.67
C ARG A 180 0.33 -2.94 -2.29
N GLY A 181 1.35 -3.28 -1.50
CA GLY A 181 2.41 -2.35 -1.11
C GLY A 181 2.01 -1.31 -0.06
N VAL A 182 0.86 -1.48 0.59
CA VAL A 182 0.44 -0.64 1.72
C VAL A 182 1.15 -1.11 2.99
N TYR A 183 1.76 -0.19 3.71
CA TYR A 183 2.25 -0.52 5.05
C TYR A 183 1.08 -0.53 6.03
N VAL A 184 0.78 -1.70 6.58
CA VAL A 184 -0.29 -1.86 7.57
C VAL A 184 0.29 -2.21 8.93
N TYR A 185 -0.05 -1.38 9.92
CA TYR A 185 0.05 -1.72 11.33
C TYR A 185 -1.30 -2.25 11.80
N THR A 186 -1.30 -3.32 12.56
CA THR A 186 -2.49 -3.90 13.19
C THR A 186 -2.12 -4.59 14.49
N ASP A 187 -3.04 -4.67 15.42
CA ASP A 187 -2.96 -5.45 16.65
C ASP A 187 -3.48 -6.89 16.48
N ALA A 188 -4.18 -7.18 15.40
CA ALA A 188 -4.80 -8.48 15.15
C ALA A 188 -3.83 -9.67 15.18
N PHE A 189 -2.55 -9.48 14.80
CA PHE A 189 -1.57 -10.57 14.81
C PHE A 189 -0.97 -10.84 16.19
N SER A 190 -1.04 -9.89 17.11
CA SER A 190 -0.55 -10.07 18.48
C SER A 190 -1.65 -10.46 19.45
N ASP A 191 -2.90 -10.49 19.01
CA ASP A 191 -4.10 -10.66 19.84
C ASP A 191 -4.07 -9.73 21.08
N ASN A 192 -3.49 -8.56 20.90
CA ASN A 192 -3.23 -7.57 21.95
C ASN A 192 -3.88 -6.24 21.56
N ASN A 193 -5.20 -6.18 21.69
CA ASN A 193 -5.98 -4.97 21.49
C ASN A 193 -5.60 -3.94 22.56
N ARG A 194 -5.61 -2.67 22.19
CA ARG A 194 -5.13 -1.58 23.03
C ARG A 194 -6.24 -0.57 23.29
N ASN A 195 -6.17 0.06 24.44
CA ASN A 195 -7.08 1.17 24.72
C ASN A 195 -6.82 2.36 23.76
N LEU A 196 -7.82 3.21 23.60
CA LEU A 196 -7.82 4.32 22.65
C LEU A 196 -6.65 5.29 22.83
N ASN A 197 -6.15 5.51 24.04
CA ASN A 197 -5.01 6.42 24.27
C ASN A 197 -3.71 5.85 23.66
N VAL A 198 -3.51 4.54 23.76
CA VAL A 198 -2.37 3.84 23.14
C VAL A 198 -2.50 3.89 21.61
N THR A 199 -3.70 3.64 21.08
CA THR A 199 -4.02 3.76 19.65
C THR A 199 -3.68 5.15 19.10
N ILE A 200 -4.10 6.21 19.77
CA ILE A 200 -3.80 7.60 19.35
C ILE A 200 -2.29 7.87 19.32
N LYS A 201 -1.55 7.43 20.36
CA LYS A 201 -0.09 7.55 20.37
C LYS A 201 0.54 6.81 19.19
N LYS A 202 0.04 5.63 18.85
CA LYS A 202 0.50 4.83 17.72
C LYS A 202 0.18 5.49 16.38
N LEU A 203 -1.03 6.00 16.17
CA LEU A 203 -1.45 6.73 14.96
C LEU A 203 -0.56 7.94 14.69
N LYS A 204 -0.27 8.74 15.72
CA LYS A 204 0.63 9.89 15.63
C LYS A 204 2.04 9.47 15.20
N LYS A 205 2.60 8.43 15.83
CA LYS A 205 3.96 7.91 15.51
C LYS A 205 4.01 7.31 14.10
N LEU A 206 2.94 6.62 13.71
CA LEU A 206 2.84 5.97 12.40
C LEU A 206 2.68 6.98 11.26
N ASN A 207 2.11 8.16 11.52
CA ASN A 207 1.68 9.11 10.49
C ASN A 207 0.76 8.42 9.47
N ALA A 208 -0.28 7.76 9.97
CA ALA A 208 -1.21 6.98 9.16
C ALA A 208 -2.04 7.87 8.22
N SER A 209 -2.41 7.35 7.04
CA SER A 209 -3.40 7.97 6.15
C SER A 209 -4.82 7.60 6.56
N VAL A 210 -5.01 6.33 6.95
CA VAL A 210 -6.30 5.74 7.31
C VAL A 210 -6.18 5.01 8.64
N PHE A 211 -7.20 5.15 9.45
CA PHE A 211 -7.46 4.33 10.62
C PHE A 211 -8.80 3.63 10.43
N LEU A 212 -8.78 2.32 10.42
CA LEU A 212 -9.96 1.45 10.36
C LEU A 212 -10.09 0.72 11.69
N ASN A 213 -11.19 0.98 12.39
CA ASN A 213 -11.56 0.30 13.62
C ASN A 213 -12.72 -0.65 13.29
N VAL A 214 -12.48 -1.95 13.40
CA VAL A 214 -13.41 -3.00 12.94
C VAL A 214 -14.17 -3.57 14.12
N HIS A 215 -15.48 -3.50 14.05
CA HIS A 215 -16.43 -3.90 15.09
C HIS A 215 -17.52 -4.79 14.52
N CYS A 216 -18.31 -5.42 15.37
CA CYS A 216 -19.64 -5.89 15.05
C CYS A 216 -20.64 -5.36 16.08
N ASP A 217 -21.89 -5.20 15.66
CA ASP A 217 -22.94 -4.58 16.45
C ASP A 217 -23.57 -5.60 17.42
N TYR A 218 -24.26 -5.09 18.44
CA TYR A 218 -24.84 -5.88 19.53
C TYR A 218 -25.95 -6.84 19.02
N ARG A 219 -26.30 -7.84 19.87
CA ARG A 219 -27.20 -8.96 19.53
C ARG A 219 -28.59 -8.57 19.01
N TYR A 220 -29.15 -7.45 19.43
CA TYR A 220 -30.48 -7.00 18.99
C TYR A 220 -30.44 -6.03 17.81
N ALA A 221 -29.26 -5.70 17.30
CA ALA A 221 -29.14 -4.86 16.13
C ALA A 221 -29.76 -5.53 14.88
N PRO A 222 -30.17 -4.76 13.87
CA PRO A 222 -30.49 -5.34 12.56
C PRO A 222 -29.27 -6.04 11.94
N SER A 223 -29.52 -7.05 11.10
CA SER A 223 -28.49 -7.64 10.23
C SER A 223 -27.94 -6.60 9.27
N GLY A 224 -26.66 -6.72 8.91
CA GLY A 224 -26.05 -5.90 7.88
C GLY A 224 -24.93 -4.96 8.36
N THR A 225 -24.13 -4.47 7.42
CA THR A 225 -23.03 -3.54 7.70
C THR A 225 -23.51 -2.13 8.00
N MET A 226 -22.77 -1.42 8.86
CA MET A 226 -23.04 -0.02 9.19
C MET A 226 -21.74 0.74 9.46
N PRO A 227 -21.11 1.34 8.45
CA PRO A 227 -19.93 2.20 8.67
C PRO A 227 -20.31 3.50 9.37
N LEU A 228 -19.56 3.84 10.41
CA LEU A 228 -19.76 5.01 11.24
C LEU A 228 -18.72 6.10 10.90
N TYR A 229 -19.20 7.33 10.75
CA TYR A 229 -18.37 8.49 10.43
C TYR A 229 -18.84 9.75 11.19
N ARG A 230 -17.99 10.77 11.26
CA ARG A 230 -18.37 12.08 11.82
C ARG A 230 -18.22 13.22 10.81
N TYR A 231 -17.11 13.24 10.05
CA TYR A 231 -16.73 14.32 9.15
C TYR A 231 -16.83 13.92 7.67
N SER A 232 -16.91 14.90 6.76
CA SER A 232 -17.08 14.63 5.31
C SER A 232 -15.99 13.74 4.70
N ASN A 233 -14.72 13.93 5.08
CA ASN A 233 -13.64 13.07 4.63
C ASN A 233 -13.77 11.63 5.15
N GLN A 234 -14.27 11.44 6.38
CA GLN A 234 -14.57 10.14 6.95
C GLN A 234 -15.76 9.47 6.25
N LYS A 235 -16.80 10.27 5.86
CA LYS A 235 -17.93 9.75 5.09
C LYS A 235 -17.51 9.13 3.76
N ARG A 236 -16.52 9.73 3.05
CA ARG A 236 -15.96 9.16 1.81
C ARG A 236 -15.28 7.83 2.06
N LEU A 237 -14.45 7.72 3.12
CA LEU A 237 -13.84 6.45 3.51
C LEU A 237 -14.89 5.40 3.86
N ALA A 238 -15.87 5.75 4.70
CA ALA A 238 -16.96 4.87 5.10
C ALA A 238 -17.72 4.29 3.89
N ARG A 239 -18.01 5.13 2.89
CA ARG A 239 -18.66 4.68 1.63
C ARG A 239 -17.78 3.71 0.85
N CYS A 240 -16.49 4.01 0.68
CA CYS A 240 -15.57 3.11 -0.01
C CYS A 240 -15.49 1.74 0.69
N LEU A 241 -15.41 1.73 2.02
CA LEU A 241 -15.37 0.50 2.82
C LEU A 241 -16.66 -0.31 2.65
N ASN A 242 -17.82 0.35 2.76
CA ASN A 242 -19.12 -0.32 2.61
C ASN A 242 -19.27 -0.94 1.23
N ASN A 243 -19.02 -0.16 0.18
CA ASN A 243 -19.09 -0.66 -1.19
C ASN A 243 -18.12 -1.84 -1.40
N GLY A 244 -16.90 -1.73 -0.90
CA GLY A 244 -15.91 -2.80 -1.01
C GLY A 244 -16.33 -4.10 -0.31
N VAL A 245 -16.97 -4.02 0.87
CA VAL A 245 -17.49 -5.22 1.57
C VAL A 245 -18.63 -5.85 0.77
N HIS A 246 -19.56 -5.06 0.26
CA HIS A 246 -20.70 -5.56 -0.50
C HIS A 246 -20.35 -6.15 -1.89
N GLU A 247 -19.13 -5.92 -2.38
CA GLU A 247 -18.64 -6.65 -3.57
C GLU A 247 -18.33 -8.13 -3.28
N TYR A 248 -18.11 -8.50 -2.01
CA TYR A 248 -17.65 -9.86 -1.64
C TYR A 248 -18.55 -10.56 -0.61
N VAL A 249 -19.36 -9.83 0.13
CA VAL A 249 -20.22 -10.37 1.18
C VAL A 249 -21.68 -10.03 0.87
N GLN A 250 -22.52 -11.05 0.75
CA GLN A 250 -23.95 -10.91 0.53
C GLN A 250 -24.67 -10.71 1.88
N MET A 251 -25.06 -9.47 2.18
CA MET A 251 -25.77 -9.11 3.40
C MET A 251 -26.48 -7.77 3.25
N PRO A 252 -27.41 -7.41 4.15
CA PRO A 252 -28.05 -6.11 4.14
C PRO A 252 -27.09 -4.96 4.31
N ASP A 253 -27.34 -3.83 3.62
CA ASP A 253 -26.67 -2.55 3.79
C ASP A 253 -27.53 -1.63 4.66
N ARG A 254 -27.08 -1.35 5.87
CA ARG A 254 -27.75 -0.44 6.81
C ARG A 254 -27.42 1.03 6.55
N GLY A 255 -26.62 1.29 5.50
CA GLY A 255 -26.17 2.62 5.14
C GLY A 255 -25.09 3.18 6.06
N LEU A 256 -24.69 4.42 5.77
CA LEU A 256 -23.66 5.12 6.51
C LEU A 256 -24.27 6.00 7.62
N THR A 257 -23.86 5.79 8.86
CA THR A 257 -24.41 6.51 10.00
C THR A 257 -23.43 7.55 10.56
N LYS A 258 -23.90 8.79 10.68
CA LYS A 258 -23.13 9.87 11.31
C LYS A 258 -23.22 9.76 12.84
N ARG A 259 -22.04 9.70 13.49
CA ARG A 259 -21.92 9.64 14.96
C ARG A 259 -21.03 10.78 15.45
N THR A 260 -21.51 11.52 16.43
CA THR A 260 -20.79 12.70 17.01
C THR A 260 -20.19 12.40 18.37
N ASP A 261 -20.62 11.34 19.00
CA ASP A 261 -20.29 10.90 20.35
C ASP A 261 -19.07 9.96 20.42
N LEU A 262 -18.74 9.25 19.33
CA LEU A 262 -17.67 8.25 19.32
C LEU A 262 -16.30 8.88 19.54
N LYS A 263 -15.67 8.54 20.67
CA LYS A 263 -14.33 9.00 21.05
C LYS A 263 -13.29 8.66 19.96
N THR A 264 -13.38 7.47 19.36
CA THR A 264 -12.50 6.98 18.29
C THR A 264 -12.47 7.93 17.10
N LEU A 265 -13.64 8.31 16.55
CA LEU A 265 -13.74 9.23 15.41
C LEU A 265 -13.32 10.66 15.77
N ASN A 266 -13.58 11.10 17.00
CA ASN A 266 -13.31 12.44 17.45
C ASN A 266 -11.82 12.69 17.71
N LYS A 267 -11.18 11.79 18.46
CA LYS A 267 -9.80 11.94 18.90
C LYS A 267 -8.78 11.67 17.79
N THR A 268 -9.14 10.84 16.78
CA THR A 268 -8.23 10.45 15.69
C THR A 268 -8.19 11.44 14.52
N ARG A 269 -9.20 12.31 14.36
CA ARG A 269 -9.38 13.22 13.21
C ARG A 269 -8.16 14.07 12.84
N ARG A 270 -7.34 14.43 13.85
CA ARG A 270 -6.16 15.28 13.66
C ARG A 270 -4.97 14.54 13.04
N TYR A 271 -5.02 13.22 13.04
CA TYR A 271 -3.90 12.35 12.66
C TYR A 271 -4.13 11.61 11.34
N CYS A 272 -5.38 11.21 11.07
CA CYS A 272 -5.74 10.42 9.89
C CYS A 272 -7.24 10.54 9.58
N THR A 273 -7.66 9.97 8.45
CA THR A 273 -9.09 9.72 8.21
C THR A 273 -9.46 8.40 8.85
N ALA A 274 -10.47 8.41 9.71
CA ALA A 274 -10.91 7.27 10.48
C ALA A 274 -12.32 6.82 10.10
N CYS A 275 -12.59 5.52 10.20
CA CYS A 275 -13.92 4.92 10.16
C CYS A 275 -13.99 3.84 11.24
N LEU A 276 -15.10 3.79 11.98
CA LEU A 276 -15.50 2.63 12.74
C LEU A 276 -16.48 1.85 11.87
N PHE A 277 -16.21 0.58 11.63
CA PHE A 277 -16.98 -0.23 10.71
C PHE A 277 -17.66 -1.38 11.46
N GLU A 278 -18.99 -1.31 11.60
CA GLU A 278 -19.81 -2.41 12.08
C GLU A 278 -19.98 -3.42 10.94
N THR A 279 -19.39 -4.60 11.10
CA THR A 279 -19.39 -5.65 10.09
C THR A 279 -20.72 -6.43 9.99
N GLY A 280 -21.57 -6.29 10.99
CA GLY A 280 -22.86 -6.97 11.10
C GLY A 280 -23.29 -7.10 12.56
N CYS A 281 -24.44 -7.72 12.81
CA CYS A 281 -24.95 -8.05 14.11
C CYS A 281 -24.31 -9.35 14.64
N ILE A 282 -23.81 -9.36 15.88
CA ILE A 282 -23.13 -10.54 16.44
C ILE A 282 -24.04 -11.78 16.51
N GLU A 283 -25.36 -11.63 16.61
CA GLU A 283 -26.32 -12.72 16.62
C GLU A 283 -26.76 -13.09 15.21
N LYS A 284 -27.33 -12.15 14.45
CA LYS A 284 -27.98 -12.40 13.16
C LYS A 284 -26.99 -12.75 12.05
N ASP A 285 -25.79 -12.14 12.10
CA ASP A 285 -24.75 -12.32 11.08
C ASP A 285 -23.60 -13.21 11.58
N ASN A 286 -23.76 -13.89 12.73
CA ASN A 286 -22.71 -14.68 13.36
C ASN A 286 -22.06 -15.70 12.41
N LEU A 287 -22.87 -16.40 11.63
CA LEU A 287 -22.35 -17.39 10.66
C LEU A 287 -21.43 -16.69 9.64
N LEU A 288 -21.88 -15.61 9.02
CA LEU A 288 -21.08 -14.85 8.05
C LEU A 288 -19.79 -14.33 8.67
N LEU A 289 -19.86 -13.75 9.88
CA LEU A 289 -18.68 -13.21 10.58
C LEU A 289 -17.60 -14.27 10.83
N ARG A 290 -18.01 -15.54 11.01
CA ARG A 290 -17.10 -16.68 11.25
C ARG A 290 -16.60 -17.35 10.00
N THR A 291 -17.44 -17.50 8.97
CA THR A 291 -17.12 -18.27 7.76
C THR A 291 -16.61 -17.40 6.62
N GLU A 292 -17.10 -16.16 6.51
CA GLU A 292 -16.79 -15.25 5.41
C GLU A 292 -15.75 -14.17 5.82
N TYR A 293 -14.97 -14.39 6.88
CA TYR A 293 -14.00 -13.43 7.37
C TYR A 293 -12.98 -12.97 6.31
N ASP A 294 -12.64 -13.85 5.36
CA ASP A 294 -11.71 -13.50 4.28
C ASP A 294 -12.39 -12.59 3.25
N ALA A 295 -13.65 -12.85 2.89
CA ALA A 295 -14.44 -11.98 2.02
C ALA A 295 -14.64 -10.59 2.63
N TYR A 296 -14.95 -10.50 3.94
CA TYR A 296 -14.98 -9.22 4.67
C TYR A 296 -13.64 -8.50 4.61
N GLY A 297 -12.55 -9.22 4.91
CA GLY A 297 -11.20 -8.65 4.89
C GLY A 297 -10.81 -8.15 3.51
N LYS A 298 -11.10 -8.90 2.46
CA LYS A 298 -10.90 -8.53 1.05
C LYS A 298 -11.68 -7.27 0.69
N GLY A 299 -12.96 -7.20 1.08
CA GLY A 299 -13.83 -6.04 0.85
C GLY A 299 -13.34 -4.79 1.57
N LEU A 300 -12.96 -4.89 2.84
CA LEU A 300 -12.40 -3.78 3.61
C LEU A 300 -11.08 -3.28 2.97
N ALA A 301 -10.22 -4.19 2.53
CA ALA A 301 -8.97 -3.84 1.86
C ALA A 301 -9.22 -3.13 0.52
N LYS A 302 -10.20 -3.63 -0.29
CA LYS A 302 -10.64 -2.96 -1.51
C LYS A 302 -11.12 -1.54 -1.23
N GLY A 303 -11.98 -1.37 -0.24
CA GLY A 303 -12.51 -0.06 0.14
C GLY A 303 -11.41 0.92 0.56
N VAL A 304 -10.38 0.45 1.28
CA VAL A 304 -9.20 1.27 1.61
C VAL A 304 -8.43 1.64 0.35
N CYS A 305 -8.23 0.70 -0.59
CA CYS A 305 -7.55 0.96 -1.86
C CYS A 305 -8.30 2.01 -2.69
N ASP A 306 -9.62 1.87 -2.83
CA ASP A 306 -10.46 2.83 -3.55
C ASP A 306 -10.40 4.23 -2.93
N TYR A 307 -10.44 4.31 -1.60
CA TYR A 307 -10.28 5.57 -0.89
C TYR A 307 -8.92 6.23 -1.15
N LEU A 308 -7.84 5.47 -1.20
CA LEU A 308 -6.47 5.95 -1.38
C LEU A 308 -6.07 6.12 -2.86
N GLY A 309 -6.89 5.68 -3.81
CA GLY A 309 -6.59 5.68 -5.24
C GLY A 309 -5.48 4.66 -5.60
N ILE A 310 -5.47 3.52 -4.93
CA ILE A 310 -4.58 2.39 -5.20
C ILE A 310 -5.33 1.42 -6.10
N ARG A 311 -4.70 0.98 -7.18
CA ARG A 311 -5.30 -0.02 -8.07
C ARG A 311 -5.49 -1.34 -7.30
N TRP A 312 -6.72 -1.85 -7.43
CA TRP A 312 -7.12 -3.15 -6.84
C TRP A 312 -6.67 -4.35 -7.66
#